data_5c8d65a49a2a08d2c9620c10e8e5bae8
#
_entry.id   5c8d65a49a2a08d2c9620c10e8e5bae8
#
_cell.length_a   1.000
_cell.length_b   1.000
_cell.length_c   1.000
_cell.angle_alpha   90.00
_cell.angle_beta   90.00
_cell.angle_gamma   90.00
#
_symmetry.space_group_name_H-M   'P 1'
#
loop_
_entity.id
_entity.type
_entity.pdbx_description
1 polymer ?
#
loop_
_entity_poly.entity_id
_entity_poly.type
_entity_poly.pdbx_seq_one_letter_code
_entity_poly.pdbx_strand_id
1 'polypeptide(L)'
;MRIMVPCKPDHPFVYWATYSYIGEMVEAGAKCYVYDNGFLHAKTLSVDGMVACVGTANMDIRSFGLNFEVNAVIYSERTVQRLERAFENDMTKCTHVTRKVYDQRGLVIKAKEQFSRLLSPLL
;
A
#
# COMPACT_ATOMS: atom_id res chain seq x y z
N MET A 1 9.08 -0.99 9.05
CA MET A 1 7.74 -0.77 8.45
C MET A 1 7.49 -1.84 7.40
N ARG A 2 6.27 -2.37 7.31
CA ARG A 2 5.81 -3.35 6.31
C ARG A 2 4.61 -2.75 5.59
N ILE A 3 4.60 -2.82 4.27
CA ILE A 3 3.56 -2.23 3.42
C ILE A 3 3.06 -3.31 2.47
N MET A 4 1.74 -3.47 2.37
CA MET A 4 1.09 -4.36 1.41
C MET A 4 0.28 -3.54 0.42
N VAL A 5 0.45 -3.80 -0.86
CA VAL A 5 -0.27 -3.15 -1.95
C VAL A 5 -0.97 -4.18 -2.83
N PRO A 6 -2.09 -3.84 -3.47
CA PRO A 6 -2.77 -4.76 -4.38
C PRO A 6 -1.96 -5.01 -5.67
N CYS A 7 -2.00 -6.23 -6.20
CA CYS A 7 -1.48 -6.54 -7.53
C CYS A 7 -2.48 -6.14 -8.64
N LYS A 8 -3.79 -6.17 -8.33
CA LYS A 8 -4.85 -5.78 -9.27
C LYS A 8 -5.33 -4.39 -8.92
N PRO A 9 -5.11 -3.41 -9.78
CA PRO A 9 -5.55 -2.04 -9.54
C PRO A 9 -7.05 -1.90 -9.76
N ASP A 10 -7.67 -1.00 -9.02
CA ASP A 10 -9.01 -0.48 -9.34
C ASP A 10 -8.95 0.35 -10.62
N HIS A 11 -7.83 1.08 -10.80
CA HIS A 11 -7.58 1.91 -11.96
C HIS A 11 -6.09 1.84 -12.37
N PRO A 12 -5.75 1.69 -13.68
CA PRO A 12 -4.36 1.52 -14.14
C PRO A 12 -3.41 2.65 -13.72
N PHE A 13 -3.86 3.90 -13.75
CA PHE A 13 -3.02 5.04 -13.38
C PHE A 13 -2.68 5.06 -11.88
N VAL A 14 -3.63 4.69 -11.02
CA VAL A 14 -3.41 4.54 -9.58
C VAL A 14 -2.34 3.47 -9.32
N TYR A 15 -2.38 2.36 -10.04
CA TYR A 15 -1.38 1.30 -9.93
C TYR A 15 0.03 1.80 -10.26
N TRP A 16 0.21 2.49 -11.40
CA TRP A 16 1.53 3.01 -11.78
C TRP A 16 2.01 4.10 -10.81
N ALA A 17 1.13 4.98 -10.34
CA ALA A 17 1.48 5.95 -9.30
C ALA A 17 1.93 5.25 -8.02
N THR A 18 1.21 4.26 -7.52
CA THR A 18 1.58 3.46 -6.33
C THR A 18 2.96 2.82 -6.51
N TYR A 19 3.21 2.21 -7.66
CA TYR A 19 4.50 1.57 -7.94
C TYR A 19 5.67 2.56 -7.99
N SER A 20 5.44 3.80 -8.41
CA SER A 20 6.48 4.84 -8.37
C SER A 20 6.94 5.17 -6.95
N TYR A 21 6.04 5.10 -5.96
CA TYR A 21 6.35 5.35 -4.55
C TYR A 21 6.98 4.14 -3.86
N ILE A 22 6.69 2.91 -4.30
CA ILE A 22 7.27 1.69 -3.72
C ILE A 22 8.81 1.74 -3.73
N GLY A 23 9.40 2.27 -4.80
CA GLY A 23 10.86 2.40 -4.89
C GLY A 23 11.45 3.25 -3.77
N GLU A 24 10.87 4.41 -3.53
CA GLU A 24 11.30 5.31 -2.45
C GLU A 24 11.11 4.67 -1.07
N MET A 25 10.00 3.95 -0.87
CA MET A 25 9.74 3.24 0.38
C MET A 25 10.76 2.12 0.64
N VAL A 26 11.12 1.37 -0.40
CA VAL A 26 12.16 0.32 -0.30
C VAL A 26 13.52 0.94 -0.01
N GLU A 27 13.86 2.07 -0.65
CA GLU A 27 15.09 2.84 -0.36
C GLU A 27 15.14 3.34 1.09
N ALA A 28 13.99 3.78 1.61
CA ALA A 28 13.84 4.19 3.00
C ALA A 28 13.84 3.01 4.00
N GLY A 29 14.02 1.76 3.53
CA GLY A 29 14.10 0.57 4.38
C GLY A 29 12.77 -0.09 4.71
N ALA A 30 11.67 0.31 4.07
CA ALA A 30 10.39 -0.37 4.21
C ALA A 30 10.39 -1.71 3.44
N LYS A 31 9.72 -2.72 3.99
CA LYS A 31 9.48 -3.99 3.32
C LYS A 31 8.14 -3.91 2.59
N CYS A 32 8.18 -3.91 1.25
CA CYS A 32 7.00 -3.80 0.41
C CYS A 32 6.59 -5.15 -0.16
N TYR A 33 5.30 -5.43 -0.14
CA TYR A 33 4.69 -6.69 -0.56
C TYR A 33 3.55 -6.42 -1.53
N VAL A 34 3.51 -7.16 -2.63
CA VAL A 34 2.40 -7.13 -3.60
C VAL A 34 1.52 -8.33 -3.35
N TYR A 35 0.25 -8.10 -3.03
CA TYR A 35 -0.72 -9.15 -2.75
C TYR A 35 -1.23 -9.78 -4.04
N ASP A 36 -0.87 -11.05 -4.27
CA ASP A 36 -1.13 -11.78 -5.52
C ASP A 36 -2.35 -12.69 -5.48
N ASN A 37 -3.04 -12.78 -4.32
CA ASN A 37 -4.14 -13.71 -4.12
C ASN A 37 -5.53 -13.05 -4.23
N GLY A 38 -5.76 -12.26 -5.28
CA GLY A 38 -7.05 -11.65 -5.55
C GLY A 38 -7.07 -10.14 -5.41
N PHE A 39 -8.27 -9.60 -5.14
CA PHE A 39 -8.49 -8.16 -4.99
C PHE A 39 -8.28 -7.74 -3.54
N LEU A 40 -7.41 -6.77 -3.31
CA LEU A 40 -7.16 -6.19 -2.00
C LEU A 40 -7.66 -4.74 -1.96
N HIS A 41 -8.65 -4.47 -1.12
CA HIS A 41 -9.22 -3.12 -0.94
C HIS A 41 -9.29 -2.70 0.54
N ALA A 42 -8.43 -3.26 1.37
CA ALA A 42 -8.34 -2.93 2.79
C ALA A 42 -7.53 -1.64 3.01
N LYS A 43 -8.02 -0.78 3.89
CA LYS A 43 -7.33 0.41 4.38
C LYS A 43 -7.11 0.23 5.87
N THR A 44 -6.00 -0.36 6.22
CA THR A 44 -5.64 -0.71 7.59
C THR A 44 -4.23 -0.26 7.91
N LEU A 45 -4.04 0.25 9.11
CA LEU A 45 -2.74 0.59 9.67
C LEU A 45 -2.68 0.03 11.08
N SER A 46 -1.61 -0.65 11.44
CA SER A 46 -1.34 -1.03 12.83
C SER A 46 0.03 -0.54 13.28
N VAL A 47 0.12 -0.18 14.55
CA VAL A 47 1.35 0.37 15.15
C VAL A 47 1.63 -0.38 16.45
N ASP A 48 2.79 -1.03 16.49
CA ASP A 48 3.39 -1.67 17.68
C ASP A 48 2.48 -2.66 18.42
N GLY A 49 1.50 -3.27 17.74
CA GLY A 49 0.54 -4.18 18.37
C GLY A 49 -0.45 -3.52 19.32
N MET A 50 -0.44 -2.21 19.46
CA MET A 50 -1.21 -1.45 20.45
C MET A 50 -2.36 -0.66 19.84
N VAL A 51 -2.15 -0.10 18.66
CA VAL A 51 -3.15 0.75 17.97
C VAL A 51 -3.34 0.29 16.55
N ALA A 52 -4.58 0.31 16.08
CA ALA A 52 -4.89 0.13 14.67
C ALA A 52 -5.87 1.19 14.17
N CYS A 53 -5.79 1.48 12.88
CA CYS A 53 -6.75 2.31 12.17
C CYS A 53 -7.34 1.48 11.02
N VAL A 54 -8.66 1.48 10.90
CA VAL A 54 -9.39 0.78 9.84
C VAL A 54 -10.47 1.71 9.32
N GLY A 55 -10.54 1.88 8.01
CA GLY A 55 -11.57 2.77 7.46
C GLY A 55 -11.58 2.85 5.94
N THR A 56 -12.00 4.00 5.45
CA THR A 56 -12.17 4.27 4.02
C THR A 56 -10.98 4.99 3.40
N ALA A 57 -10.15 5.68 4.20
CA ALA A 57 -9.03 6.47 3.72
C ALA A 57 -7.92 5.61 3.12
N ASN A 58 -7.63 5.83 1.85
CA ASN A 58 -6.42 5.29 1.21
C ASN A 58 -5.19 6.10 1.65
N MET A 59 -4.00 5.53 1.42
CA MET A 59 -2.74 6.22 1.61
C MET A 59 -2.42 7.04 0.35
N ASP A 60 -3.25 8.02 0.06
CA ASP A 60 -3.13 8.92 -1.09
C ASP A 60 -3.48 10.37 -0.74
N ILE A 61 -3.10 11.30 -1.63
CA ILE A 61 -3.27 12.74 -1.43
C ILE A 61 -4.74 13.13 -1.33
N ARG A 62 -5.61 12.49 -2.10
CA ARG A 62 -7.05 12.81 -2.12
C ARG A 62 -7.73 12.38 -0.84
N SER A 63 -7.45 11.17 -0.35
CA SER A 63 -8.00 10.68 0.92
C SER A 63 -7.55 11.53 2.09
N PHE A 64 -6.32 12.06 2.07
CA PHE A 64 -5.82 12.92 3.14
C PHE A 64 -6.25 14.38 3.05
N GLY A 65 -6.59 14.89 1.87
CA GLY A 65 -6.83 16.31 1.68
C GLY A 65 -8.19 16.72 1.12
N LEU A 66 -8.85 15.86 0.37
CA LEU A 66 -10.03 16.23 -0.42
C LEU A 66 -11.28 15.39 -0.14
N ASN A 67 -11.11 14.09 0.07
CA ASN A 67 -12.23 13.18 0.23
C ASN A 67 -12.81 13.24 1.65
N PHE A 68 -14.12 12.99 1.76
CA PHE A 68 -14.74 12.68 3.05
C PHE A 68 -14.48 11.23 3.39
N GLU A 69 -13.67 11.00 4.42
CA GLU A 69 -13.24 9.67 4.84
C GLU A 69 -13.63 9.40 6.29
N VAL A 70 -13.91 8.14 6.60
CA VAL A 70 -14.21 7.68 7.96
C VAL A 70 -13.24 6.60 8.37
N ASN A 71 -12.54 6.82 9.48
CA ASN A 71 -11.59 5.86 10.03
C ASN A 71 -11.89 5.61 11.52
N ALA A 72 -11.94 4.34 11.90
CA ALA A 72 -12.02 3.92 13.29
C ALA A 72 -10.61 3.70 13.84
N VAL A 73 -10.29 4.34 14.95
CA VAL A 73 -9.06 4.10 15.69
C VAL A 73 -9.34 3.11 16.81
N ILE A 74 -8.60 2.02 16.85
CA ILE A 74 -8.82 0.88 17.73
C ILE A 74 -7.65 0.77 18.71
N TYR A 75 -7.93 0.84 20.01
CA TYR A 75 -6.96 0.71 21.10
C TYR A 75 -7.01 -0.66 21.79
N SER A 76 -7.90 -1.56 21.36
CA SER A 76 -8.00 -2.92 21.90
C SER A 76 -6.84 -3.78 21.38
N GLU A 77 -5.86 -4.07 22.21
CA GLU A 77 -4.72 -4.93 21.88
C GLU A 77 -5.15 -6.26 21.25
N ARG A 78 -6.19 -6.90 21.81
CA ARG A 78 -6.74 -8.15 21.26
C ARG A 78 -7.17 -8.00 19.81
N THR A 79 -7.81 -6.88 19.46
CA THR A 79 -8.29 -6.61 18.11
C THR A 79 -7.13 -6.27 17.20
N VAL A 80 -6.19 -5.44 17.66
CA VAL A 80 -4.98 -5.06 16.92
C VAL A 80 -4.15 -6.28 16.56
N GLN A 81 -3.89 -7.18 17.52
CA GLN A 81 -3.17 -8.43 17.29
C GLN A 81 -3.88 -9.38 16.32
N ARG A 82 -5.22 -9.36 16.26
CA ARG A 82 -5.96 -10.12 15.24
C ARG A 82 -5.75 -9.54 13.85
N LEU A 83 -5.75 -8.21 13.70
CA LEU A 83 -5.45 -7.53 12.44
C LEU A 83 -4.01 -7.79 11.99
N GLU A 84 -3.05 -7.74 12.90
CA GLU A 84 -1.66 -8.04 12.58
C GLU A 84 -1.47 -9.49 12.13
N ARG A 85 -2.09 -10.45 12.81
CA ARG A 85 -2.07 -11.86 12.37
C ARG A 85 -2.70 -12.07 11.00
N ALA A 86 -3.80 -11.36 10.70
CA ALA A 86 -4.41 -11.39 9.38
C ALA A 86 -3.45 -10.84 8.32
N PHE A 87 -2.82 -9.70 8.59
CA PHE A 87 -1.81 -9.11 7.72
C PHE A 87 -0.62 -10.06 7.48
N GLU A 88 -0.11 -10.71 8.54
CA GLU A 88 0.99 -11.67 8.44
C GLU A 88 0.61 -12.91 7.62
N ASN A 89 -0.61 -13.42 7.80
CA ASN A 89 -1.13 -14.49 6.98
C ASN A 89 -1.25 -14.09 5.50
N ASP A 90 -1.69 -12.88 5.22
CA ASP A 90 -1.79 -12.38 3.85
C ASP A 90 -0.42 -12.12 3.22
N MET A 91 0.60 -11.74 4.01
CA MET A 91 1.98 -11.64 3.52
C MET A 91 2.51 -12.97 2.95
N THR A 92 2.03 -14.11 3.44
CA THR A 92 2.42 -15.43 2.87
C THR A 92 1.96 -15.63 1.43
N LYS A 93 1.00 -14.81 0.98
CA LYS A 93 0.40 -14.82 -0.36
C LYS A 93 0.87 -13.64 -1.21
N CYS A 94 1.97 -13.00 -0.81
CA CYS A 94 2.50 -11.79 -1.44
C CYS A 94 3.84 -12.05 -2.09
N THR A 95 4.11 -11.32 -3.15
CA THR A 95 5.46 -11.17 -3.71
C THR A 95 6.19 -10.04 -3.00
N HIS A 96 7.36 -10.33 -2.41
CA HIS A 96 8.21 -9.32 -1.77
C HIS A 96 8.94 -8.49 -2.82
N VAL A 97 8.73 -7.19 -2.82
CA VAL A 97 9.42 -6.25 -3.71
C VAL A 97 10.75 -5.84 -3.11
N THR A 98 11.82 -6.39 -3.67
CA THR A 98 13.19 -5.97 -3.33
C THR A 98 13.67 -4.89 -4.29
N ARG A 99 14.72 -4.14 -3.92
CA ARG A 99 15.35 -3.15 -4.80
C ARG A 99 15.73 -3.76 -6.16
N LYS A 100 16.28 -4.96 -6.16
CA LYS A 100 16.67 -5.67 -7.38
C LYS A 100 15.49 -5.90 -8.32
N VAL A 101 14.35 -6.37 -7.78
CA VAL A 101 13.11 -6.58 -8.54
C VAL A 101 12.56 -5.25 -9.06
N TYR A 102 12.62 -4.22 -8.22
CA TYR A 102 12.17 -2.88 -8.60
C TYR A 102 12.98 -2.29 -9.76
N ASP A 103 14.32 -2.45 -9.75
CA ASP A 103 15.22 -1.89 -10.77
C ASP A 103 15.16 -2.62 -12.11
N GLN A 104 14.77 -3.89 -12.13
CA GLN A 104 14.64 -4.72 -13.35
C GLN A 104 13.47 -4.32 -14.28
N ARG A 105 12.62 -3.36 -13.88
CA ARG A 105 11.50 -2.90 -14.71
C ARG A 105 11.98 -2.16 -15.94
N GLY A 106 11.31 -2.43 -17.07
CA GLY A 106 11.61 -1.80 -18.36
C GLY A 106 11.42 -0.27 -18.35
N LEU A 107 12.15 0.45 -19.20
CA LEU A 107 12.10 1.91 -19.31
C LEU A 107 10.68 2.45 -19.59
N VAL A 108 9.88 1.72 -20.37
CA VAL A 108 8.49 2.09 -20.68
C VAL A 108 7.62 2.10 -19.42
N ILE A 109 7.82 1.11 -18.52
CA ILE A 109 7.09 1.03 -17.25
C ILE A 109 7.49 2.20 -16.36
N LYS A 110 8.78 2.48 -16.23
CA LYS A 110 9.32 3.62 -15.46
C LYS A 110 8.75 4.96 -15.96
N ALA A 111 8.65 5.14 -17.29
CA ALA A 111 8.06 6.34 -17.88
C ALA A 111 6.56 6.48 -17.54
N LYS A 112 5.79 5.39 -17.63
CA LYS A 112 4.37 5.38 -17.24
C LYS A 112 4.16 5.70 -15.76
N GLU A 113 5.01 5.17 -14.89
CA GLU A 113 4.98 5.44 -13.45
C GLU A 113 5.24 6.91 -13.14
N GLN A 114 6.27 7.51 -13.76
CA GLN A 114 6.59 8.93 -13.57
C GLN A 114 5.47 9.85 -14.08
N PHE A 115 4.87 9.52 -15.25
CA PHE A 115 3.74 10.26 -15.77
C PHE A 115 2.51 10.15 -14.84
N SER A 116 2.19 8.94 -14.38
CA SER A 116 1.06 8.72 -13.45
C SER A 116 1.28 9.41 -12.10
N ARG A 117 2.53 9.50 -11.65
CA ARG A 117 2.89 10.24 -10.43
C ARG A 117 2.56 11.73 -10.53
N LEU A 118 2.76 12.36 -11.68
CA LEU A 118 2.39 13.77 -11.90
C LEU A 118 0.87 13.97 -11.80
N LEU A 119 0.08 12.95 -12.13
CA LEU A 119 -1.38 12.97 -12.02
C LEU A 119 -1.90 12.52 -10.64
N SER A 120 -1.02 12.07 -9.74
CA SER A 120 -1.39 11.55 -8.42
C SER A 120 -2.32 12.47 -7.61
N PRO A 121 -2.22 13.80 -7.65
CA PRO A 121 -3.18 14.68 -6.97
C PRO A 121 -4.59 14.65 -7.56
N LEU A 122 -4.76 14.12 -8.78
CA LEU A 122 -6.04 14.03 -9.49
C LEU A 122 -6.64 12.62 -9.48
N LEU A 123 -5.81 11.61 -9.11
CA LEU A 123 -6.16 10.19 -9.04
C LEU A 123 -6.60 9.82 -7.62
#